data_e00ef41d9febe1d71b0d5dff6ee171a3
#
_entry.id   e00ef41d9febe1d71b0d5dff6ee171a3
#
_cell.length_a   1.000
_cell.length_b   1.000
_cell.length_c   1.000
_cell.angle_alpha   90.00
_cell.angle_beta   90.00
_cell.angle_gamma   90.00
#
_symmetry.space_group_name_H-M   'P 1'
#
loop_
_entity.id
_entity.type
_entity.pdbx_description
1 polymer ?
#
loop_
_entity_poly.entity_id
_entity_poly.type
_entity_poly.pdbx_seq_one_letter_code
_entity_poly.pdbx_strand_id
1 'polypeptide(L)'
;DRMSMDKKLSNANNLTLLELNTTDLKGNVTWMRELQQAEHLAVKLDAGYIVRKGMENIYGEAGGSSYGALISTSPGMKVTNSRIAVSGLWEKLLTDKGVWGGAIVPNIIYHRLETDYNAVSRFVHLSVLESSLRARLLYQKRLLRLTAEANGGYYANLSAEYSLPGLNTAKSSAQTLLANIDYLSDSYSMVGIRLQGDYPIMKQYNLSLSVQWQAAYYKKCGTAQYAVCSLGIFF
;
A
#
# COMPACT_ATOMS: atom_id res chain seq x y z
N ASP A 1 -11.37 12.65 -10.36
CA ASP A 1 -12.45 11.95 -9.63
C ASP A 1 -12.47 12.38 -8.17
N ARG A 2 -13.66 12.64 -7.66
CA ARG A 2 -13.92 12.94 -6.26
C ARG A 2 -14.84 11.87 -5.70
N MET A 3 -14.40 11.23 -4.65
CA MET A 3 -15.18 10.21 -3.94
C MET A 3 -15.36 10.63 -2.48
N SER A 4 -16.59 10.55 -1.99
CA SER A 4 -16.90 10.73 -0.57
C SER A 4 -17.52 9.44 -0.07
N MET A 5 -17.03 8.94 1.05
CA MET A 5 -17.49 7.70 1.67
C MET A 5 -17.45 7.80 3.19
N ASP A 6 -18.53 7.39 3.82
CA ASP A 6 -18.63 7.25 5.26
C ASP A 6 -18.24 5.82 5.65
N LYS A 7 -17.34 5.68 6.60
CA LYS A 7 -16.90 4.39 7.12
C LYS A 7 -17.06 4.33 8.62
N LYS A 8 -17.77 3.31 9.07
CA LYS A 8 -17.98 3.01 10.48
C LYS A 8 -17.38 1.66 10.81
N LEU A 9 -16.50 1.62 11.80
CA LEU A 9 -15.94 0.40 12.35
C LEU A 9 -16.56 0.14 13.73
N SER A 10 -17.08 -1.06 13.91
CA SER A 10 -17.65 -1.52 15.18
C SER A 10 -16.98 -2.84 15.61
N ASN A 11 -16.91 -3.07 16.90
CA ASN A 11 -16.46 -4.37 17.44
C ASN A 11 -17.59 -5.39 17.47
N ALA A 12 -17.30 -6.62 17.94
CA ALA A 12 -18.28 -7.72 18.08
C ALA A 12 -19.48 -7.38 18.96
N ASN A 13 -19.38 -6.35 19.81
CA ASN A 13 -20.45 -5.88 20.70
C ASN A 13 -21.21 -4.68 20.13
N ASN A 14 -21.05 -4.37 18.82
CA ASN A 14 -21.66 -3.22 18.14
C ASN A 14 -21.27 -1.85 18.71
N LEU A 15 -20.17 -1.78 19.44
CA LEU A 15 -19.63 -0.50 19.90
C LEU A 15 -18.91 0.20 18.73
N THR A 16 -19.25 1.46 18.48
CA THR A 16 -18.58 2.25 17.45
C THR A 16 -17.18 2.61 17.92
N LEU A 17 -16.16 2.03 17.27
CA LEU A 17 -14.76 2.30 17.56
C LEU A 17 -14.23 3.50 16.77
N LEU A 18 -14.65 3.60 15.53
CA LEU A 18 -14.17 4.61 14.60
C LEU A 18 -15.29 4.97 13.63
N GLU A 19 -15.53 6.26 13.47
CA GLU A 19 -16.45 6.80 12.48
C GLU A 19 -15.72 7.86 11.66
N LEU A 20 -15.62 7.65 10.36
CA LEU A 20 -14.84 8.50 9.46
C LEU A 20 -15.64 8.90 8.23
N ASN A 21 -15.68 10.21 7.98
CA ASN A 21 -16.06 10.81 6.69
C ASN A 21 -14.82 10.93 5.80
N THR A 22 -14.86 10.35 4.62
CA THR A 22 -13.72 10.34 3.71
C THR A 22 -14.00 11.16 2.47
N THR A 23 -13.09 12.08 2.13
CA THR A 23 -13.05 12.77 0.84
C THR A 23 -11.77 12.36 0.12
N ASP A 24 -11.88 11.85 -1.09
CA ASP A 24 -10.76 11.40 -1.93
C ASP A 24 -10.76 12.19 -3.24
N LEU A 25 -9.65 12.86 -3.52
CA LEU A 25 -9.40 13.60 -4.75
C LEU A 25 -8.22 12.95 -5.45
N LYS A 26 -8.41 12.51 -6.69
CA LYS A 26 -7.35 11.90 -7.51
C LYS A 26 -7.32 12.51 -8.88
N GLY A 27 -6.11 12.75 -9.39
CA GLY A 27 -5.87 13.18 -10.75
C GLY A 27 -4.64 12.45 -11.31
N ASN A 28 -4.67 12.20 -12.60
CA ASN A 28 -3.50 11.66 -13.30
C ASN A 28 -3.38 12.25 -14.70
N VAL A 29 -2.14 12.32 -15.18
CA VAL A 29 -1.80 12.68 -16.56
C VAL A 29 -0.85 11.61 -17.07
N THR A 30 -1.13 11.08 -18.23
CA THR A 30 -0.29 10.08 -18.90
C THR A 30 0.11 10.60 -20.27
N TRP A 31 1.41 10.63 -20.54
CA TRP A 31 1.97 10.80 -21.86
C TRP A 31 2.48 9.45 -22.35
N MET A 32 2.14 9.09 -23.61
CA MET A 32 2.56 7.83 -24.23
C MET A 32 3.08 8.08 -25.62
N ARG A 33 4.12 7.37 -25.99
CA ARG A 33 4.70 7.35 -27.33
C ARG A 33 4.98 5.93 -27.79
N GLU A 34 4.52 5.58 -28.96
CA GLU A 34 4.94 4.37 -29.67
C GLU A 34 6.33 4.61 -30.26
N LEU A 35 7.28 3.73 -29.98
CA LEU A 35 8.65 3.78 -30.49
C LEU A 35 8.79 2.96 -31.76
N GLN A 36 8.27 1.72 -31.73
CA GLN A 36 8.21 0.77 -32.84
C GLN A 36 6.94 -0.05 -32.70
N GLN A 37 6.66 -0.92 -33.67
CA GLN A 37 5.52 -1.80 -33.59
C GLN A 37 5.56 -2.64 -32.30
N ALA A 38 4.50 -2.53 -31.50
CA ALA A 38 4.33 -3.17 -30.19
C ALA A 38 5.36 -2.76 -29.11
N GLU A 39 6.03 -1.62 -29.28
CA GLU A 39 6.96 -1.07 -28.30
C GLU A 39 6.51 0.33 -27.89
N HIS A 40 6.29 0.54 -26.59
CA HIS A 40 5.73 1.76 -26.03
C HIS A 40 6.61 2.34 -24.94
N LEU A 41 6.68 3.66 -24.92
CA LEU A 41 7.21 4.45 -23.81
C LEU A 41 6.11 5.31 -23.24
N ALA A 42 5.94 5.30 -21.93
CA ALA A 42 4.99 6.16 -21.25
C ALA A 42 5.58 6.80 -20.00
N VAL A 43 5.08 7.99 -19.68
CA VAL A 43 5.33 8.67 -18.41
C VAL A 43 3.99 9.04 -17.82
N LYS A 44 3.77 8.69 -16.57
CA LYS A 44 2.55 8.96 -15.84
C LYS A 44 2.84 9.76 -14.58
N LEU A 45 2.09 10.83 -14.41
CA LEU A 45 2.04 11.63 -13.18
C LEU A 45 0.70 11.36 -12.49
N ASP A 46 0.74 10.91 -11.26
CA ASP A 46 -0.42 10.72 -10.40
C ASP A 46 -0.33 11.67 -9.21
N ALA A 47 -1.44 12.29 -8.85
CA ALA A 47 -1.59 13.05 -7.63
C ALA A 47 -2.86 12.63 -6.90
N GLY A 48 -2.77 12.48 -5.58
CA GLY A 48 -3.91 12.10 -4.74
C GLY A 48 -3.89 12.83 -3.42
N TYR A 49 -5.09 13.19 -2.95
CA TYR A 49 -5.30 13.81 -1.66
C TYR A 49 -6.52 13.21 -0.99
N ILE A 50 -6.32 12.59 0.16
CA ILE A 50 -7.39 11.95 0.92
C ILE A 50 -7.48 12.64 2.27
N VAL A 51 -8.68 13.07 2.63
CA VAL A 51 -8.98 13.59 3.97
C VAL A 51 -10.04 12.71 4.60
N ARG A 52 -9.76 12.25 5.81
CA ARG A 52 -10.71 11.57 6.67
C ARG A 52 -10.89 12.37 7.93
N LYS A 53 -12.13 12.66 8.27
CA LYS A 53 -12.50 13.38 9.50
C LYS A 53 -13.50 12.53 10.26
N GLY A 54 -13.38 12.46 11.58
CA GLY A 54 -14.29 11.67 12.35
C GLY A 54 -14.00 11.63 13.81
N MET A 55 -14.43 10.57 14.45
CA MET A 55 -14.38 10.36 15.87
C MET A 55 -13.79 8.98 16.15
N GLU A 56 -12.86 8.92 17.10
CA GLU A 56 -12.33 7.70 17.64
C GLU A 56 -12.81 7.52 19.08
N ASN A 57 -13.40 6.38 19.38
CA ASN A 57 -13.81 5.99 20.71
C ASN A 57 -12.87 4.92 21.26
N ILE A 58 -12.27 5.19 22.40
CA ILE A 58 -11.39 4.25 23.09
C ILE A 58 -12.15 3.66 24.28
N TYR A 59 -12.34 2.36 24.26
CA TYR A 59 -12.97 1.60 25.32
C TYR A 59 -11.91 0.85 26.14
N GLY A 60 -12.08 0.83 27.45
CA GLY A 60 -11.17 0.13 28.36
C GLY A 60 -11.87 -0.93 29.19
N GLU A 61 -11.08 -1.66 29.94
CA GLU A 61 -11.60 -2.62 30.93
C GLU A 61 -12.23 -1.88 32.10
N ALA A 62 -13.49 -2.17 32.39
CA ALA A 62 -14.17 -1.75 33.59
C ALA A 62 -14.73 -2.96 34.32
N GLY A 63 -14.26 -3.21 35.54
CA GLY A 63 -14.89 -4.17 36.45
C GLY A 63 -14.89 -5.62 36.02
N GLY A 64 -13.86 -6.09 35.34
CA GLY A 64 -13.71 -7.52 34.97
C GLY A 64 -14.43 -7.98 33.71
N SER A 65 -15.08 -7.08 32.99
CA SER A 65 -15.53 -7.35 31.63
C SER A 65 -14.62 -6.69 30.60
N SER A 66 -14.22 -7.43 29.60
CA SER A 66 -13.22 -7.02 28.59
C SER A 66 -13.64 -5.83 27.72
N TYR A 67 -14.86 -5.30 27.85
CA TYR A 67 -15.40 -4.20 27.05
C TYR A 67 -16.39 -3.38 27.86
N GLY A 68 -15.87 -2.58 28.75
CA GLY A 68 -16.79 -1.94 29.66
C GLY A 68 -17.08 -0.50 29.33
N ALA A 69 -16.31 0.40 29.82
CA ALA A 69 -16.65 1.82 29.76
C ALA A 69 -15.92 2.53 28.61
N LEU A 70 -16.61 3.45 27.95
CA LEU A 70 -15.98 4.45 27.10
C LEU A 70 -14.97 5.25 27.93
N ILE A 71 -13.66 5.04 27.68
CA ILE A 71 -12.60 5.74 28.41
C ILE A 71 -12.41 7.14 27.85
N SER A 72 -12.41 7.26 26.53
CA SER A 72 -12.29 8.55 25.88
C SER A 72 -12.95 8.55 24.51
N THR A 73 -13.49 9.69 24.16
CA THR A 73 -13.90 10.02 22.80
C THR A 73 -12.94 11.10 22.32
N SER A 74 -12.33 10.88 21.17
CA SER A 74 -11.49 11.89 20.51
C SER A 74 -12.27 12.48 19.33
N PRO A 75 -13.13 13.48 19.56
CA PRO A 75 -13.80 14.16 18.47
C PRO A 75 -12.76 14.97 17.69
N GLY A 76 -12.96 15.08 16.39
CA GLY A 76 -12.10 15.88 15.53
C GLY A 76 -10.80 15.20 15.11
N MET A 77 -10.74 13.86 15.11
CA MET A 77 -9.68 13.14 14.42
C MET A 77 -9.66 13.52 12.95
N LYS A 78 -8.51 13.94 12.46
CA LYS A 78 -8.28 14.25 11.05
C LYS A 78 -7.08 13.44 10.54
N VAL A 79 -7.30 12.65 9.51
CA VAL A 79 -6.24 11.96 8.78
C VAL A 79 -6.14 12.55 7.39
N THR A 80 -4.97 13.04 7.05
CA THR A 80 -4.65 13.58 5.72
C THR A 80 -3.59 12.70 5.08
N ASN A 81 -3.83 12.27 3.87
CA ASN A 81 -2.84 11.56 3.06
C ASN A 81 -2.70 12.26 1.71
N SER A 82 -1.51 12.79 1.44
CA SER A 82 -1.15 13.35 0.14
C SER A 82 -0.14 12.45 -0.53
N ARG A 83 -0.33 12.24 -1.84
CA ARG A 83 0.53 11.41 -2.66
C ARG A 83 0.79 12.08 -3.99
N ILE A 84 2.07 12.13 -4.37
CA ILE A 84 2.51 12.47 -5.73
C ILE A 84 3.38 11.33 -6.21
N ALA A 85 3.10 10.82 -7.40
CA ALA A 85 3.86 9.73 -7.99
C ALA A 85 4.20 10.03 -9.44
N VAL A 86 5.45 9.77 -9.81
CA VAL A 86 5.92 9.79 -11.19
C VAL A 86 6.34 8.36 -11.53
N SER A 87 5.78 7.81 -12.59
CA SER A 87 6.16 6.50 -13.10
C SER A 87 6.52 6.57 -14.57
N GLY A 88 7.56 5.85 -14.96
CA GLY A 88 7.88 5.55 -16.34
C GLY A 88 7.40 4.15 -16.70
N LEU A 89 7.18 3.91 -17.97
CA LEU A 89 6.94 2.59 -18.52
C LEU A 89 7.67 2.50 -19.85
N TRP A 90 8.56 1.54 -19.97
CA TRP A 90 8.98 1.01 -21.26
C TRP A 90 8.42 -0.38 -21.39
N GLU A 91 7.71 -0.66 -22.47
CA GLU A 91 7.03 -1.92 -22.70
C GLU A 91 7.24 -2.39 -24.12
N LYS A 92 7.56 -3.69 -24.28
CA LYS A 92 7.55 -4.38 -25.54
C LYS A 92 6.57 -5.55 -25.43
N LEU A 93 5.49 -5.46 -26.18
CA LEU A 93 4.42 -6.46 -26.15
C LEU A 93 4.76 -7.66 -27.02
N LEU A 94 4.11 -8.78 -26.72
CA LEU A 94 4.12 -9.96 -27.57
C LEU A 94 3.32 -9.64 -28.84
N THR A 95 3.89 -9.97 -29.99
CA THR A 95 3.21 -9.89 -31.28
C THR A 95 2.92 -11.31 -31.79
N ASP A 96 2.11 -11.44 -32.85
CA ASP A 96 1.80 -12.75 -33.47
C ASP A 96 3.03 -13.54 -33.88
N LYS A 97 4.16 -12.86 -34.12
CA LYS A 97 5.45 -13.44 -34.48
C LYS A 97 6.45 -13.43 -33.31
N GLY A 98 6.14 -12.73 -32.22
CA GLY A 98 7.02 -12.57 -31.06
C GLY A 98 6.69 -13.58 -29.97
N VAL A 99 7.74 -14.21 -29.44
CA VAL A 99 7.65 -15.18 -28.32
C VAL A 99 7.95 -14.50 -27.01
N TRP A 100 8.61 -13.34 -27.07
CA TRP A 100 9.09 -12.60 -25.92
C TRP A 100 8.59 -11.16 -25.90
N GLY A 101 8.23 -10.72 -24.74
CA GLY A 101 7.95 -9.32 -24.43
C GLY A 101 8.51 -8.95 -23.07
N GLY A 102 8.43 -7.69 -22.72
CA GLY A 102 8.92 -7.24 -21.42
C GLY A 102 8.46 -5.84 -21.09
N ALA A 103 8.65 -5.43 -19.85
CA ALA A 103 8.38 -4.09 -19.38
C ALA A 103 9.39 -3.69 -18.30
N ILE A 104 9.75 -2.42 -18.26
CA ILE A 104 10.51 -1.80 -17.19
C ILE A 104 9.70 -0.61 -16.68
N VAL A 105 9.46 -0.57 -15.37
CA VAL A 105 8.61 0.43 -14.73
C VAL A 105 9.34 1.06 -13.55
N PRO A 106 10.08 2.16 -13.77
CA PRO A 106 10.59 2.98 -12.67
C PRO A 106 9.47 3.79 -12.03
N ASN A 107 9.49 3.92 -10.71
CA ASN A 107 8.55 4.73 -9.95
C ASN A 107 9.26 5.56 -8.90
N ILE A 108 8.80 6.78 -8.72
CA ILE A 108 9.14 7.65 -7.59
C ILE A 108 7.82 8.13 -6.99
N ILE A 109 7.61 7.89 -5.70
CA ILE A 109 6.37 8.20 -5.02
C ILE A 109 6.70 8.96 -3.75
N TYR A 110 6.12 10.15 -3.59
CA TYR A 110 6.13 10.89 -2.35
C TYR A 110 4.80 10.73 -1.63
N HIS A 111 4.84 10.37 -0.36
CA HIS A 111 3.68 10.27 0.51
C HIS A 111 3.86 11.15 1.73
N ARG A 112 2.79 11.84 2.13
CA ARG A 112 2.70 12.52 3.40
C ARG A 112 1.41 12.09 4.11
N LEU A 113 1.57 11.46 5.27
CA LEU A 113 0.49 11.05 6.14
C LEU A 113 0.51 11.90 7.40
N GLU A 114 -0.61 12.54 7.70
CA GLU A 114 -0.80 13.33 8.90
C GLU A 114 -2.04 12.84 9.62
N THR A 115 -1.91 12.56 10.91
CA THR A 115 -3.02 12.21 11.78
C THR A 115 -3.01 13.17 12.95
N ASP A 116 -4.06 13.95 13.09
CA ASP A 116 -4.24 14.93 14.14
C ASP A 116 -5.48 14.59 14.98
N TYR A 117 -5.35 14.75 16.29
CA TYR A 117 -6.42 14.56 17.27
C TYR A 117 -6.61 15.88 18.02
N ASN A 118 -7.55 16.68 17.59
CA ASN A 118 -7.75 18.06 18.08
C ASN A 118 -7.99 18.17 19.59
N ALA A 119 -8.54 17.13 20.21
CA ALA A 119 -8.93 17.21 21.64
C ALA A 119 -7.76 17.10 22.63
N VAL A 120 -6.58 16.61 22.19
CA VAL A 120 -5.49 16.22 23.12
C VAL A 120 -4.09 16.53 22.61
N SER A 121 -3.95 17.40 21.62
CA SER A 121 -2.66 17.77 21.02
C SER A 121 -1.82 16.54 20.61
N ARG A 122 -2.49 15.46 20.22
CA ARG A 122 -1.86 14.23 19.71
C ARG A 122 -1.74 14.33 18.20
N PHE A 123 -0.60 13.93 17.70
CA PHE A 123 -0.42 13.84 16.25
C PHE A 123 0.63 12.80 15.88
N VAL A 124 0.53 12.31 14.66
CA VAL A 124 1.54 11.49 13.97
C VAL A 124 1.66 12.00 12.55
N HIS A 125 2.81 12.53 12.19
CA HIS A 125 3.11 13.04 10.85
C HIS A 125 4.27 12.25 10.25
N LEU A 126 4.07 11.67 9.08
CA LEU A 126 5.07 10.90 8.35
C LEU A 126 5.20 11.42 6.94
N SER A 127 6.44 11.62 6.49
CA SER A 127 6.75 11.93 5.10
C SER A 127 7.71 10.90 4.55
N VAL A 128 7.38 10.31 3.41
CA VAL A 128 8.08 9.18 2.84
C VAL A 128 8.34 9.38 1.36
N LEU A 129 9.52 9.02 0.92
CA LEU A 129 9.89 8.91 -0.49
C LEU A 129 10.17 7.45 -0.83
N GLU A 130 9.40 6.90 -1.74
CA GLU A 130 9.62 5.59 -2.34
C GLU A 130 10.26 5.77 -3.71
N SER A 131 11.35 5.04 -3.97
CA SER A 131 11.88 4.85 -5.31
C SER A 131 11.93 3.36 -5.61
N SER A 132 11.34 2.94 -6.72
CA SER A 132 11.27 1.52 -7.07
C SER A 132 11.43 1.30 -8.56
N LEU A 133 11.97 0.13 -8.92
CA LEU A 133 12.09 -0.36 -10.27
C LEU A 133 11.44 -1.74 -10.34
N ARG A 134 10.59 -1.92 -11.34
CA ARG A 134 10.00 -3.23 -11.67
C ARG A 134 10.39 -3.61 -13.09
N ALA A 135 10.90 -4.82 -13.24
CA ALA A 135 11.18 -5.43 -14.54
C ALA A 135 10.30 -6.66 -14.72
N ARG A 136 9.71 -6.81 -15.90
CA ARG A 136 8.85 -7.92 -16.27
C ARG A 136 9.35 -8.53 -17.57
N LEU A 137 9.40 -9.86 -17.61
CA LEU A 137 9.62 -10.64 -18.82
C LEU A 137 8.37 -11.48 -19.11
N LEU A 138 7.96 -11.49 -20.34
CA LEU A 138 6.85 -12.29 -20.87
C LEU A 138 7.39 -13.28 -21.87
N TYR A 139 6.96 -14.52 -21.76
CA TYR A 139 7.22 -15.57 -22.74
C TYR A 139 5.92 -16.27 -23.06
N GLN A 140 5.66 -16.47 -24.35
CA GLN A 140 4.48 -17.20 -24.80
C GLN A 140 4.87 -18.20 -25.87
N LYS A 141 4.47 -19.45 -25.67
CA LYS A 141 4.61 -20.51 -26.68
C LYS A 141 3.32 -21.32 -26.73
N ARG A 142 2.67 -21.32 -27.89
CA ARG A 142 1.35 -21.90 -28.07
C ARG A 142 0.35 -21.29 -27.03
N LEU A 143 -0.19 -22.15 -26.17
CA LEU A 143 -1.18 -21.78 -25.16
C LEU A 143 -0.57 -21.38 -23.81
N LEU A 144 0.70 -21.72 -23.57
CA LEU A 144 1.39 -21.42 -22.30
C LEU A 144 1.93 -20.00 -22.33
N ARG A 145 1.56 -19.20 -21.34
CA ARG A 145 2.14 -17.87 -21.07
C ARG A 145 2.88 -17.91 -19.73
N LEU A 146 4.15 -17.53 -19.74
CA LEU A 146 4.96 -17.38 -18.55
C LEU A 146 5.31 -15.92 -18.34
N THR A 147 5.22 -15.47 -17.09
CA THR A 147 5.60 -14.13 -16.66
C THR A 147 6.60 -14.27 -15.53
N ALA A 148 7.74 -13.62 -15.66
CA ALA A 148 8.71 -13.44 -14.60
C ALA A 148 8.78 -11.95 -14.28
N GLU A 149 8.64 -11.56 -13.02
CA GLU A 149 8.71 -10.20 -12.55
C GLU A 149 9.72 -10.10 -11.42
N ALA A 150 10.59 -9.10 -11.49
CA ALA A 150 11.48 -8.71 -10.41
C ALA A 150 11.21 -7.26 -10.04
N ASN A 151 11.20 -6.96 -8.77
CA ASN A 151 11.06 -5.61 -8.26
C ASN A 151 12.10 -5.34 -7.18
N GLY A 152 12.55 -4.12 -7.13
CA GLY A 152 13.44 -3.63 -6.09
C GLY A 152 13.19 -2.16 -5.83
N GLY A 153 13.42 -1.71 -4.62
CA GLY A 153 13.16 -0.33 -4.27
C GLY A 153 13.74 0.05 -2.92
N TYR A 154 13.71 1.34 -2.68
CA TYR A 154 14.08 1.95 -1.44
C TYR A 154 12.96 2.87 -0.95
N TYR A 155 12.62 2.70 0.31
CA TYR A 155 11.62 3.47 1.03
C TYR A 155 12.35 4.32 2.07
N ALA A 156 12.44 5.62 1.80
CA ALA A 156 13.10 6.57 2.68
C ALA A 156 12.07 7.27 3.55
N ASN A 157 12.17 7.16 4.85
CA ASN A 157 11.50 8.07 5.74
C ASN A 157 12.23 9.42 5.71
N LEU A 158 11.54 10.48 5.31
CA LEU A 158 12.07 11.85 5.24
C LEU A 158 11.85 12.60 6.55
N SER A 159 10.70 12.37 7.19
CA SER A 159 10.37 12.91 8.50
C SER A 159 9.36 12.03 9.22
N ALA A 160 9.55 11.87 10.52
CA ALA A 160 8.61 11.22 11.42
C ALA A 160 8.51 12.05 12.69
N GLU A 161 7.38 12.72 12.86
CA GLU A 161 7.11 13.56 14.01
C GLU A 161 5.85 13.06 14.70
N TYR A 162 5.90 12.89 16.00
CA TYR A 162 4.72 12.50 16.75
C TYR A 162 4.72 13.08 18.15
N SER A 163 3.52 13.33 18.66
CA SER A 163 3.28 13.71 20.06
C SER A 163 2.09 12.90 20.59
N LEU A 164 2.30 12.16 21.65
CA LEU A 164 1.30 11.28 22.25
C LEU A 164 1.24 11.54 23.77
N PRO A 165 0.82 12.76 24.20
CA PRO A 165 0.75 13.11 25.61
C PRO A 165 -0.23 12.21 26.35
N GLY A 166 0.14 11.83 27.59
CA GLY A 166 -0.67 10.97 28.45
C GLY A 166 -0.68 9.47 28.06
N LEU A 167 0.16 9.06 27.11
CA LEU A 167 0.33 7.64 26.79
C LEU A 167 1.04 6.94 27.94
N ASN A 168 0.37 5.97 28.57
CA ASN A 168 1.01 5.15 29.62
C ASN A 168 1.86 4.05 28.98
N THR A 169 3.17 4.30 28.85
CA THR A 169 4.12 3.39 28.21
C THR A 169 4.32 2.06 28.95
N ALA A 170 3.85 1.94 30.18
CA ALA A 170 3.87 0.66 30.91
C ALA A 170 2.80 -0.33 30.40
N LYS A 171 1.78 0.14 29.68
CA LYS A 171 0.76 -0.74 29.10
C LYS A 171 1.25 -1.37 27.80
N SER A 172 0.97 -2.65 27.60
CA SER A 172 1.34 -3.40 26.39
C SER A 172 0.77 -2.78 25.10
N SER A 173 -0.45 -2.25 25.15
CA SER A 173 -1.08 -1.54 24.02
C SER A 173 -0.32 -0.29 23.60
N ALA A 174 0.21 0.46 24.56
CA ALA A 174 1.03 1.64 24.30
C ALA A 174 2.38 1.28 23.70
N GLN A 175 3.00 0.21 24.20
CA GLN A 175 4.24 -0.32 23.66
C GLN A 175 4.07 -0.82 22.23
N THR A 176 2.97 -1.52 21.94
CA THR A 176 2.62 -1.94 20.58
C THR A 176 2.43 -0.75 19.65
N LEU A 177 1.76 0.31 20.10
CA LEU A 177 1.58 1.53 19.29
C LEU A 177 2.92 2.20 18.98
N LEU A 178 3.79 2.36 19.96
CA LEU A 178 5.13 2.93 19.76
C LEU A 178 5.98 2.07 18.81
N ALA A 179 5.97 0.75 18.98
CA ALA A 179 6.66 -0.16 18.08
C ALA A 179 6.14 -0.05 16.63
N ASN A 180 4.83 0.11 16.43
CA ASN A 180 4.24 0.32 15.10
C ASN A 180 4.68 1.66 14.50
N ILE A 181 4.76 2.73 15.30
CA ILE A 181 5.25 4.04 14.82
C ILE A 181 6.72 3.94 14.44
N ASP A 182 7.56 3.28 15.24
CA ASP A 182 8.97 3.05 14.95
C ASP A 182 9.14 2.26 13.65
N TYR A 183 8.30 1.23 13.43
CA TYR A 183 8.31 0.43 12.21
C TYR A 183 7.92 1.24 10.98
N LEU A 184 6.85 2.05 11.07
CA LEU A 184 6.38 2.91 9.99
C LEU A 184 7.34 4.07 9.70
N SER A 185 8.13 4.49 10.70
CA SER A 185 9.13 5.55 10.57
C SER A 185 10.49 5.05 10.11
N ASP A 186 10.70 3.74 9.97
CA ASP A 186 11.97 3.21 9.51
C ASP A 186 12.11 3.27 7.99
N SER A 187 13.33 3.46 7.53
CA SER A 187 13.66 3.33 6.10
C SER A 187 14.02 1.89 5.79
N TYR A 188 13.60 1.40 4.61
CA TYR A 188 13.89 0.02 4.22
C TYR A 188 14.16 -0.12 2.73
N SER A 189 14.95 -1.12 2.38
CA SER A 189 15.10 -1.60 1.01
C SER A 189 14.19 -2.80 0.80
N MET A 190 13.62 -2.92 -0.37
CA MET A 190 12.75 -4.02 -0.74
C MET A 190 13.23 -4.69 -2.02
N VAL A 191 13.19 -6.01 -2.03
CA VAL A 191 13.39 -6.81 -3.23
C VAL A 191 12.34 -7.89 -3.32
N GLY A 192 11.93 -8.24 -4.53
CA GLY A 192 10.94 -9.29 -4.74
C GLY A 192 11.02 -9.90 -6.12
N ILE A 193 10.55 -11.12 -6.21
CA ILE A 193 10.37 -11.86 -7.46
C ILE A 193 8.99 -12.49 -7.50
N ARG A 194 8.40 -12.57 -8.69
CA ARG A 194 7.15 -13.27 -8.96
C ARG A 194 7.31 -14.06 -10.24
N LEU A 195 6.91 -15.31 -10.19
CA LEU A 195 6.78 -16.16 -11.36
C LEU A 195 5.31 -16.54 -11.51
N GLN A 196 4.79 -16.47 -12.72
CA GLN A 196 3.41 -16.82 -13.03
C GLN A 196 3.35 -17.60 -14.33
N GLY A 197 2.59 -18.69 -14.31
CA GLY A 197 2.25 -19.46 -15.48
C GLY A 197 0.75 -19.45 -15.72
N ASP A 198 0.31 -19.11 -16.92
CA ASP A 198 -1.09 -19.10 -17.33
C ASP A 198 -1.27 -20.11 -18.47
N TYR A 199 -2.28 -20.96 -18.34
CA TYR A 199 -2.63 -21.96 -19.34
C TYR A 199 -4.14 -22.03 -19.54
N PRO A 200 -4.66 -21.82 -20.75
CA PRO A 200 -6.09 -21.96 -21.03
C PRO A 200 -6.50 -23.44 -20.95
N ILE A 201 -7.44 -23.76 -20.08
CA ILE A 201 -8.00 -25.10 -19.91
C ILE A 201 -9.15 -25.32 -20.91
N MET A 202 -9.96 -24.28 -21.11
CA MET A 202 -11.10 -24.25 -22.04
C MET A 202 -11.19 -22.87 -22.68
N LYS A 203 -12.07 -22.71 -23.70
CA LYS A 203 -12.25 -21.42 -24.39
C LYS A 203 -12.50 -20.22 -23.49
N GLN A 204 -13.04 -20.43 -22.29
CA GLN A 204 -13.43 -19.38 -21.33
C GLN A 204 -12.66 -19.44 -20.01
N TYR A 205 -11.79 -20.44 -19.79
CA TYR A 205 -11.14 -20.64 -18.51
C TYR A 205 -9.63 -20.72 -18.64
N ASN A 206 -8.94 -19.93 -17.84
CA ASN A 206 -7.49 -19.94 -17.72
C ASN A 206 -7.09 -20.45 -16.32
N LEU A 207 -6.20 -21.41 -16.27
CA LEU A 207 -5.51 -21.81 -15.06
C LEU A 207 -4.30 -20.90 -14.88
N SER A 208 -4.18 -20.29 -13.71
CA SER A 208 -3.01 -19.47 -13.34
C SER A 208 -2.38 -20.03 -12.08
N LEU A 209 -1.08 -20.25 -12.14
CA LEU A 209 -0.25 -20.57 -10.99
C LEU A 209 0.77 -19.47 -10.81
N SER A 210 0.88 -18.90 -9.60
CA SER A 210 1.92 -17.94 -9.30
C SER A 210 2.63 -18.22 -7.99
N VAL A 211 3.93 -17.93 -7.96
CA VAL A 211 4.78 -17.95 -6.79
C VAL A 211 5.41 -16.58 -6.67
N GLN A 212 5.29 -15.96 -5.50
CA GLN A 212 5.88 -14.68 -5.19
C GLN A 212 6.70 -14.78 -3.91
N TRP A 213 7.87 -14.18 -3.92
CA TRP A 213 8.68 -13.95 -2.75
C TRP A 213 9.06 -12.48 -2.67
N GLN A 214 9.06 -11.94 -1.46
CA GLN A 214 9.47 -10.56 -1.21
C GLN A 214 10.18 -10.47 0.15
N ALA A 215 11.23 -9.64 0.20
CA ALA A 215 11.95 -9.31 1.41
C ALA A 215 12.08 -7.79 1.55
N ALA A 216 11.91 -7.29 2.77
CA ALA A 216 12.15 -5.92 3.16
C ALA A 216 13.23 -5.89 4.24
N TYR A 217 14.23 -5.05 4.05
CA TYR A 217 15.38 -4.89 4.93
C TYR A 217 15.29 -3.52 5.59
N TYR A 218 14.83 -3.51 6.82
CA TYR A 218 14.65 -2.30 7.62
C TYR A 218 15.96 -1.89 8.27
N LYS A 219 16.21 -0.59 8.34
CA LYS A 219 17.45 -0.06 8.90
C LYS A 219 17.56 -0.32 10.41
N LYS A 220 16.45 -0.25 11.13
CA LYS A 220 16.39 -0.41 12.60
C LYS A 220 15.68 -1.69 13.04
N CYS A 221 14.62 -2.08 12.34
CA CYS A 221 13.72 -3.15 12.76
C CYS A 221 14.10 -4.53 12.20
N GLY A 222 15.18 -4.64 11.40
CA GLY A 222 15.66 -5.91 10.87
C GLY A 222 15.02 -6.30 9.54
N THR A 223 14.82 -7.60 9.31
CA THR A 223 14.36 -8.14 8.04
C THR A 223 12.98 -8.76 8.17
N ALA A 224 12.08 -8.38 7.28
CA ALA A 224 10.79 -9.05 7.07
C ALA A 224 10.76 -9.70 5.70
N GLN A 225 10.25 -10.92 5.61
CA GLN A 225 10.08 -11.60 4.33
C GLN A 225 8.80 -12.44 4.32
N TYR A 226 8.22 -12.57 3.15
CA TYR A 226 7.08 -13.43 2.93
C TYR A 226 7.17 -14.14 1.58
N ALA A 227 6.54 -15.30 1.51
CA ALA A 227 6.34 -16.03 0.27
C ALA A 227 4.85 -16.40 0.15
N VAL A 228 4.33 -16.27 -1.06
CA VAL A 228 2.94 -16.60 -1.37
C VAL A 228 2.90 -17.47 -2.61
N CYS A 229 2.16 -18.56 -2.53
CA CYS A 229 1.81 -19.38 -3.67
C CYS A 229 0.30 -19.27 -3.90
N SER A 230 -0.13 -19.00 -5.12
CA SER A 230 -1.55 -18.88 -5.47
C SER A 230 -1.86 -19.71 -6.70
N LEU A 231 -2.99 -20.40 -6.63
CA LEU A 231 -3.59 -21.14 -7.74
C LEU A 231 -4.98 -20.55 -7.97
N GLY A 232 -5.31 -20.21 -9.18
CA GLY A 232 -6.61 -19.62 -9.54
C GLY A 232 -7.10 -20.09 -10.90
N ILE A 233 -8.42 -20.08 -11.05
CA ILE A 233 -9.10 -20.24 -12.32
C ILE A 233 -9.76 -18.91 -12.63
N PHE A 234 -9.47 -18.35 -13.79
CA PHE A 234 -10.00 -17.06 -14.24
C PHE A 234 -10.94 -17.28 -15.44
N PHE A 235 -12.01 -16.49 -15.49
CA PHE A 235 -13.04 -16.54 -16.52
C PHE A 235 -12.83 -15.42 -17.54
#